data_f4b86344be4936b53be307a470e0e220
#
_entry.id   f4b86344be4936b53be307a470e0e220
#
_cell.length_a   1.000
_cell.length_b   1.000
_cell.length_c   1.000
_cell.angle_alpha   90.00
_cell.angle_beta   90.00
_cell.angle_gamma   90.00
#
_symmetry.space_group_name_H-M   'P 1'
#
loop_
_entity.id
_entity.type
_entity.pdbx_description
1 polymer ?
#
loop_
_entity_poly.entity_id
_entity_poly.type
_entity_poly.pdbx_seq_one_letter_code
_entity_poly.pdbx_strand_id
1 'polypeptide(L)'
;GDYVIFHELTHLLDTANLGAGDQKKNAMVRGFLEYHASQIETIKILGYESIGENISFSMKQQVETVASIKSMQNFVDEPANTAKSLLRRSDFPKDLETLLTTAALIFNYYGRRSICLMHAQDYREDVDIIEFSEFIGTAQLAALDTFL
;
A
#
# COMPACT_ATOMS: atom_id res chain seq x y z
N GLY A 1 -10.26 14.05 0.15
CA GLY A 1 -10.81 13.42 1.34
C GLY A 1 -11.08 11.95 1.16
N ASP A 2 -11.55 11.31 2.19
CA ASP A 2 -11.80 9.86 2.22
C ASP A 2 -12.73 9.40 1.10
N TYR A 3 -13.71 10.20 0.75
CA TYR A 3 -14.65 9.90 -0.34
C TYR A 3 -13.92 9.73 -1.68
N VAL A 4 -12.98 10.60 -1.97
CA VAL A 4 -12.24 10.55 -3.25
C VAL A 4 -11.35 9.33 -3.29
N ILE A 5 -10.66 9.01 -2.20
CA ILE A 5 -9.84 7.79 -2.10
C ILE A 5 -10.72 6.55 -2.29
N PHE A 6 -11.88 6.51 -1.65
CA PHE A 6 -12.81 5.40 -1.78
C PHE A 6 -13.29 5.23 -3.22
N HIS A 7 -13.60 6.34 -3.90
CA HIS A 7 -14.02 6.33 -5.29
C HIS A 7 -12.93 5.78 -6.21
N GLU A 8 -11.70 6.22 -6.01
CA GLU A 8 -10.56 5.73 -6.80
C GLU A 8 -10.27 4.25 -6.54
N LEU A 9 -10.38 3.81 -5.30
CA LEU A 9 -10.26 2.39 -4.97
C LEU A 9 -11.33 1.55 -5.64
N THR A 10 -12.54 2.09 -5.80
CA THR A 10 -13.61 1.44 -6.56
C THR A 10 -13.17 1.16 -7.99
N HIS A 11 -12.58 2.15 -8.65
CA HIS A 11 -12.08 1.99 -10.02
C HIS A 11 -10.93 0.99 -10.10
N LEU A 12 -10.01 1.02 -9.13
CA LEU A 12 -8.90 0.07 -9.06
C LEU A 12 -9.40 -1.37 -9.04
N LEU A 13 -10.37 -1.63 -8.21
CA LEU A 13 -10.90 -2.98 -8.03
C LEU A 13 -11.80 -3.41 -9.20
N ASP A 14 -12.48 -2.44 -9.82
CA ASP A 14 -13.18 -2.68 -11.09
C ASP A 14 -12.22 -3.13 -12.18
N THR A 15 -11.09 -2.43 -12.29
CA THR A 15 -10.05 -2.74 -13.28
C THR A 15 -9.43 -4.11 -13.01
N ALA A 16 -9.25 -4.49 -11.77
CA ALA A 16 -8.73 -5.80 -11.38
C ALA A 16 -9.71 -6.94 -11.62
N ASN A 17 -10.94 -6.63 -12.00
CA ASN A 17 -11.98 -7.63 -12.33
C ASN A 17 -12.22 -8.64 -11.20
N LEU A 18 -12.37 -8.13 -9.97
CA LEU A 18 -12.50 -8.94 -8.76
C LEU A 18 -13.90 -9.52 -8.54
N GLY A 19 -14.68 -9.67 -9.60
CA GLY A 19 -16.04 -10.18 -9.51
C GLY A 19 -17.06 -9.07 -9.26
N ALA A 20 -18.33 -9.44 -9.17
CA ALA A 20 -19.43 -8.51 -9.05
C ALA A 20 -20.07 -8.58 -7.66
N GLY A 21 -20.85 -7.56 -7.31
CA GLY A 21 -21.68 -7.55 -6.12
C GLY A 21 -20.90 -7.39 -4.82
N ASP A 22 -21.23 -8.18 -3.84
CA ASP A 22 -20.73 -8.04 -2.47
C ASP A 22 -19.22 -8.28 -2.35
N GLN A 23 -18.65 -9.19 -3.14
CA GLN A 23 -17.22 -9.46 -3.13
C GLN A 23 -16.40 -8.26 -3.57
N LYS A 24 -16.86 -7.58 -4.61
CA LYS A 24 -16.23 -6.36 -5.12
C LYS A 24 -16.31 -5.24 -4.09
N LYS A 25 -17.46 -5.05 -3.48
CA LYS A 25 -17.66 -4.05 -2.42
C LYS A 25 -16.74 -4.32 -1.23
N ASN A 26 -16.65 -5.58 -0.81
CA ASN A 26 -15.79 -5.98 0.29
C ASN A 26 -14.31 -5.74 -0.04
N ALA A 27 -13.89 -6.02 -1.27
CA ALA A 27 -12.54 -5.78 -1.72
C ALA A 27 -12.19 -4.29 -1.72
N MET A 28 -13.12 -3.43 -2.14
CA MET A 28 -12.94 -1.98 -2.11
C MET A 28 -12.75 -1.45 -0.69
N VAL A 29 -13.61 -1.88 0.21
CA VAL A 29 -13.54 -1.49 1.63
C VAL A 29 -12.22 -1.95 2.22
N ARG A 30 -11.82 -3.19 1.95
CA ARG A 30 -10.56 -3.75 2.45
C ARG A 30 -9.34 -2.96 1.93
N GLY A 31 -9.32 -2.65 0.64
CA GLY A 31 -8.23 -1.87 0.06
C GLY A 31 -8.12 -0.47 0.66
N PHE A 32 -9.24 0.22 0.80
CA PHE A 32 -9.30 1.53 1.44
C PHE A 32 -8.79 1.47 2.89
N LEU A 33 -9.25 0.48 3.65
CA LEU A 33 -8.85 0.32 5.05
C LEU A 33 -7.35 -0.01 5.16
N GLU A 34 -6.83 -0.85 4.29
CA GLU A 34 -5.41 -1.19 4.28
C GLU A 34 -4.52 0.03 3.98
N TYR A 35 -4.91 0.82 2.99
CA TYR A 35 -4.17 2.03 2.64
C TYR A 35 -4.13 3.01 3.83
N HIS A 36 -5.29 3.29 4.40
CA HIS A 36 -5.41 4.23 5.51
C HIS A 36 -4.74 3.71 6.78
N ALA A 37 -4.96 2.44 7.11
CA ALA A 37 -4.36 1.81 8.27
C ALA A 37 -2.83 1.80 8.18
N SER A 38 -2.28 1.57 6.99
CA SER A 38 -0.83 1.56 6.80
C SER A 38 -0.21 2.96 6.92
N GLN A 39 -0.94 4.01 6.56
CA GLN A 39 -0.50 5.38 6.85
C GLN A 39 -0.39 5.61 8.35
N ILE A 40 -1.42 5.24 9.10
CA ILE A 40 -1.44 5.40 10.56
C ILE A 40 -0.36 4.55 11.23
N GLU A 41 -0.21 3.31 10.82
CA GLU A 41 0.83 2.42 11.34
C GLU A 41 2.23 3.00 11.12
N THR A 42 2.49 3.53 9.94
CA THR A 42 3.78 4.12 9.60
C THR A 42 4.09 5.32 10.49
N ILE A 43 3.12 6.17 10.72
CA ILE A 43 3.26 7.33 11.60
C ILE A 43 3.57 6.89 13.03
N LYS A 44 2.85 5.89 13.52
CA LYS A 44 3.03 5.37 14.88
C LYS A 44 4.39 4.70 15.07
N ILE A 45 4.83 3.92 14.09
CA ILE A 45 6.12 3.22 14.19
C ILE A 45 7.30 4.20 14.23
N LEU A 46 7.11 5.39 13.65
CA LEU A 46 8.08 6.49 13.71
C LEU A 46 8.03 7.26 15.03
N GLY A 47 7.09 6.98 15.93
CA GLY A 47 6.94 7.61 17.22
C GLY A 47 6.04 8.83 17.25
N TYR A 48 5.30 9.10 16.18
CA TYR A 48 4.35 10.22 16.13
C TYR A 48 2.94 9.75 16.49
N GLU A 49 2.13 10.66 16.99
CA GLU A 49 0.77 10.35 17.44
C GLU A 49 -0.30 10.63 16.37
N SER A 50 -0.02 11.58 15.47
CA SER A 50 -1.01 11.96 14.46
C SER A 50 -0.35 12.49 13.18
N ILE A 51 -1.11 12.47 12.09
CA ILE A 51 -0.69 13.00 10.78
C ILE A 51 -0.45 14.51 10.82
N GLY A 52 -1.10 15.22 11.76
CA GLY A 52 -0.98 16.67 11.87
C GLY A 52 0.31 17.16 12.51
N GLU A 53 1.16 16.26 13.01
CA GLU A 53 2.44 16.62 13.62
C GLU A 53 3.48 16.95 12.55
N ASN A 54 4.52 17.67 12.97
CA ASN A 54 5.66 17.97 12.10
C ASN A 54 6.56 16.75 11.98
N ILE A 55 6.26 15.90 11.01
CA ILE A 55 6.93 14.61 10.80
C ILE A 55 8.13 14.79 9.87
N SER A 56 9.30 14.30 10.29
CA SER A 56 10.49 14.25 9.45
C SER A 56 11.35 13.07 9.89
N PHE A 57 11.87 12.30 8.93
CA PHE A 57 12.66 11.11 9.24
C PHE A 57 13.55 10.71 8.05
N SER A 58 14.49 9.81 8.32
CA SER A 58 15.35 9.21 7.29
C SER A 58 14.93 7.77 7.04
N MET A 59 15.03 7.34 5.77
CA MET A 59 14.78 5.95 5.38
C MET A 59 15.81 4.98 5.98
N LYS A 60 16.93 5.48 6.44
CA LYS A 60 17.98 4.70 7.13
C LYS A 60 17.68 4.47 8.60
N GLN A 61 16.72 5.21 9.16
CA GLN A 61 16.33 5.09 10.56
C GLN A 61 15.86 3.66 10.86
N GLN A 62 16.27 3.16 12.03
CA GLN A 62 15.80 1.87 12.53
C GLN A 62 14.43 2.05 13.16
N VAL A 63 13.54 1.12 12.89
CA VAL A 63 12.21 1.07 13.48
C VAL A 63 11.98 -0.30 14.10
N GLU A 64 11.26 -0.30 15.22
CA GLU A 64 10.94 -1.53 15.94
C GLU A 64 9.53 -1.97 15.62
N THR A 65 9.42 -3.19 15.09
CA THR A 65 8.13 -3.84 14.80
C THR A 65 7.91 -4.98 15.79
N VAL A 66 6.70 -5.52 15.82
CA VAL A 66 6.40 -6.69 16.66
C VAL A 66 7.34 -7.86 16.36
N ALA A 67 7.75 -8.02 15.10
CA ALA A 67 8.56 -9.15 14.67
C ALA A 67 10.07 -8.91 14.80
N SER A 68 10.54 -7.66 14.60
CA SER A 68 11.99 -7.38 14.53
C SER A 68 12.27 -5.90 14.49
N ILE A 69 13.58 -5.56 14.58
CA ILE A 69 14.09 -4.22 14.29
C ILE A 69 14.58 -4.23 12.85
N LYS A 70 14.20 -3.23 12.06
CA LYS A 70 14.60 -3.10 10.66
C LYS A 70 14.74 -1.63 10.27
N SER A 71 15.37 -1.37 9.13
CA SER A 71 15.41 -0.02 8.59
C SER A 71 14.03 0.42 8.13
N MET A 72 13.80 1.72 8.11
CA MET A 72 12.54 2.27 7.57
C MET A 72 12.34 1.85 6.12
N GLN A 73 13.41 1.81 5.32
CA GLN A 73 13.35 1.35 3.93
C GLN A 73 12.82 -0.08 3.83
N ASN A 74 13.37 -1.01 4.63
CA ASN A 74 12.91 -2.39 4.63
C ASN A 74 11.46 -2.52 5.09
N PHE A 75 11.08 -1.76 6.10
CA PHE A 75 9.69 -1.73 6.58
C PHE A 75 8.72 -1.32 5.46
N VAL A 76 9.06 -0.27 4.73
CA VAL A 76 8.20 0.25 3.64
C VAL A 76 8.12 -0.75 2.48
N ASP A 77 9.24 -1.37 2.12
CA ASP A 77 9.33 -2.24 0.94
C ASP A 77 8.77 -3.65 1.17
N GLU A 78 8.64 -4.08 2.41
CA GLU A 78 8.24 -5.44 2.77
C GLU A 78 6.93 -5.89 2.12
N PRO A 79 5.81 -5.15 2.23
CA PRO A 79 4.56 -5.60 1.59
C PRO A 79 4.66 -5.64 0.06
N ALA A 80 5.44 -4.75 -0.55
CA ALA A 80 5.66 -4.77 -2.00
C ALA A 80 6.43 -6.02 -2.42
N ASN A 81 7.47 -6.39 -1.69
CA ASN A 81 8.25 -7.58 -1.99
C ASN A 81 7.41 -8.85 -1.86
N THR A 82 6.55 -8.91 -0.85
CA THR A 82 5.62 -10.04 -0.68
C THR A 82 4.61 -10.09 -1.82
N ALA A 83 4.04 -8.95 -2.22
CA ALA A 83 3.10 -8.88 -3.34
C ALA A 83 3.75 -9.35 -4.64
N LYS A 84 4.99 -8.95 -4.91
CA LYS A 84 5.73 -9.39 -6.09
C LYS A 84 5.94 -10.90 -6.10
N SER A 85 6.27 -11.48 -4.96
CA SER A 85 6.43 -12.93 -4.84
C SER A 85 5.15 -13.67 -5.19
N LEU A 86 4.00 -13.14 -4.77
CA LEU A 86 2.70 -13.73 -5.09
C LEU A 86 2.36 -13.59 -6.57
N LEU A 87 2.56 -12.40 -7.14
CA LEU A 87 2.28 -12.13 -8.56
C LEU A 87 3.09 -13.00 -9.51
N ARG A 88 4.30 -13.37 -9.11
CA ARG A 88 5.24 -14.16 -9.95
C ARG A 88 5.02 -15.66 -9.86
N ARG A 89 4.13 -16.13 -8.99
CA ARG A 89 3.81 -17.54 -8.92
C ARG A 89 3.09 -18.00 -10.18
N SER A 90 3.43 -19.20 -10.66
CA SER A 90 2.82 -19.75 -11.87
C SER A 90 1.32 -20.01 -11.71
N ASP A 91 0.85 -20.21 -10.47
CA ASP A 91 -0.55 -20.45 -10.14
C ASP A 91 -1.32 -19.19 -9.73
N PHE A 92 -0.76 -17.99 -9.93
CA PHE A 92 -1.43 -16.75 -9.56
C PHE A 92 -2.49 -16.36 -10.59
N PRO A 93 -3.71 -15.96 -10.16
CA PRO A 93 -4.20 -16.09 -8.79
C PRO A 93 -4.74 -17.50 -8.53
N LYS A 94 -4.26 -18.13 -7.45
CA LYS A 94 -4.71 -19.46 -7.06
C LYS A 94 -6.20 -19.50 -6.73
N ASP A 95 -6.67 -18.46 -6.05
CA ASP A 95 -8.06 -18.30 -5.61
C ASP A 95 -8.36 -16.81 -5.38
N LEU A 96 -9.60 -16.50 -5.05
CA LEU A 96 -10.03 -15.12 -4.77
C LEU A 96 -9.30 -14.54 -3.56
N GLU A 97 -9.06 -15.34 -2.53
CA GLU A 97 -8.37 -14.88 -1.32
C GLU A 97 -6.94 -14.44 -1.65
N THR A 98 -6.22 -15.20 -2.46
CA THR A 98 -4.87 -14.83 -2.92
C THR A 98 -4.89 -13.52 -3.69
N LEU A 99 -5.87 -13.33 -4.55
CA LEU A 99 -6.04 -12.10 -5.32
C LEU A 99 -6.27 -10.90 -4.40
N LEU A 100 -7.19 -11.03 -3.43
CA LEU A 100 -7.51 -9.98 -2.46
C LEU A 100 -6.33 -9.67 -1.55
N THR A 101 -5.63 -10.69 -1.08
CA THR A 101 -4.43 -10.52 -0.24
C THR A 101 -3.34 -9.76 -0.99
N THR A 102 -3.11 -10.09 -2.25
CA THR A 102 -2.13 -9.40 -3.09
C THR A 102 -2.50 -7.94 -3.27
N ALA A 103 -3.77 -7.65 -3.56
CA ALA A 103 -4.25 -6.27 -3.67
C ALA A 103 -4.07 -5.51 -2.34
N ALA A 104 -4.39 -6.13 -1.21
CA ALA A 104 -4.23 -5.53 0.10
C ALA A 104 -2.77 -5.19 0.41
N LEU A 105 -1.84 -6.06 0.05
CA LEU A 105 -0.39 -5.81 0.21
C LEU A 105 0.07 -4.60 -0.63
N ILE A 106 -0.46 -4.47 -1.84
CA ILE A 106 -0.14 -3.33 -2.70
C ILE A 106 -0.67 -2.03 -2.08
N PHE A 107 -1.90 -2.01 -1.59
CA PHE A 107 -2.45 -0.85 -0.91
C PHE A 107 -1.69 -0.51 0.37
N ASN A 108 -1.27 -1.52 1.11
CA ASN A 108 -0.44 -1.35 2.30
C ASN A 108 0.89 -0.67 1.95
N TYR A 109 1.56 -1.15 0.91
CA TYR A 109 2.78 -0.53 0.41
C TYR A 109 2.56 0.94 0.03
N TYR A 110 1.51 1.24 -0.72
CA TYR A 110 1.23 2.61 -1.16
C TYR A 110 0.88 3.52 0.02
N GLY A 111 0.24 3.00 1.05
CA GLY A 111 -0.01 3.76 2.28
C GLY A 111 1.28 4.11 3.02
N ARG A 112 2.19 3.15 3.19
CA ARG A 112 3.51 3.39 3.80
C ARG A 112 4.33 4.36 2.94
N ARG A 113 4.35 4.14 1.64
CA ARG A 113 5.04 4.99 0.67
C ARG A 113 4.55 6.43 0.72
N SER A 114 3.24 6.64 0.86
CA SER A 114 2.66 7.98 0.90
C SER A 114 3.24 8.84 2.04
N ILE A 115 3.44 8.26 3.20
CA ILE A 115 4.05 8.95 4.34
C ILE A 115 5.52 9.28 4.05
N CYS A 116 6.22 8.40 3.36
CA CYS A 116 7.62 8.65 2.97
C CYS A 116 7.73 9.78 1.95
N LEU A 117 6.85 9.81 0.95
CA LEU A 117 6.84 10.88 -0.05
C LEU A 117 6.59 12.24 0.57
N MET A 118 5.73 12.31 1.60
CA MET A 118 5.43 13.58 2.26
C MET A 118 6.51 14.04 3.24
N HIS A 119 7.16 13.12 3.95
CA HIS A 119 7.90 13.47 5.16
C HIS A 119 9.34 12.96 5.23
N ALA A 120 9.73 11.97 4.43
CA ALA A 120 11.09 11.46 4.46
C ALA A 120 12.06 12.44 3.80
N GLN A 121 13.25 12.58 4.39
CA GLN A 121 14.29 13.47 3.89
C GLN A 121 15.01 12.89 2.66
N ASP A 122 15.06 11.56 2.56
CA ASP A 122 15.91 10.84 1.64
C ASP A 122 15.18 9.66 0.98
N TYR A 123 13.87 9.79 0.73
CA TYR A 123 13.10 8.72 0.11
C TYR A 123 13.54 8.48 -1.33
N ARG A 124 13.78 7.20 -1.64
CA ARG A 124 14.02 6.71 -3.00
C ARG A 124 13.14 5.49 -3.21
N GLU A 125 12.52 5.42 -4.38
CA GLU A 125 11.69 4.27 -4.72
C GLU A 125 12.59 3.13 -5.21
N ASP A 126 12.88 2.16 -4.33
CA ASP A 126 13.72 1.01 -4.65
C ASP A 126 12.93 -0.15 -5.25
N VAL A 127 11.61 -0.13 -5.12
CA VAL A 127 10.74 -1.18 -5.63
C VAL A 127 10.27 -0.80 -7.04
N ASP A 128 10.48 -1.70 -8.00
CA ASP A 128 9.91 -1.55 -9.33
C ASP A 128 8.41 -1.85 -9.27
N ILE A 129 7.59 -0.85 -9.56
CA ILE A 129 6.14 -0.94 -9.47
C ILE A 129 5.45 -1.34 -10.78
N ILE A 130 6.22 -1.69 -11.82
CA ILE A 130 5.64 -2.05 -13.13
C ILE A 130 4.66 -3.22 -13.00
N GLU A 131 5.00 -4.24 -12.23
CA GLU A 131 4.12 -5.40 -12.02
C GLU A 131 2.81 -5.00 -11.34
N PHE A 132 2.84 -4.03 -10.43
CA PHE A 132 1.64 -3.52 -9.77
C PHE A 132 0.77 -2.74 -10.77
N SER A 133 1.40 -1.92 -11.60
CA SER A 133 0.70 -1.18 -12.65
C SER A 133 0.01 -2.10 -13.64
N GLU A 134 0.66 -3.19 -14.02
CA GLU A 134 0.08 -4.20 -14.91
C GLU A 134 -1.10 -4.91 -14.25
N PHE A 135 -0.97 -5.22 -12.96
CA PHE A 135 -2.03 -5.92 -12.21
C PHE A 135 -3.25 -5.04 -11.96
N ILE A 136 -3.06 -3.79 -11.56
CA ILE A 136 -4.15 -2.89 -11.13
C ILE A 136 -4.49 -1.85 -12.20
N GLY A 137 -3.50 -1.39 -12.93
CA GLY A 137 -3.64 -0.32 -13.92
C GLY A 137 -2.87 0.93 -13.51
N THR A 138 -2.05 1.43 -14.42
CA THR A 138 -1.12 2.55 -14.15
C THR A 138 -1.86 3.82 -13.72
N ALA A 139 -2.95 4.16 -14.41
CA ALA A 139 -3.68 5.39 -14.13
C ALA A 139 -4.30 5.39 -12.74
N GLN A 140 -4.80 4.24 -12.30
CA GLN A 140 -5.42 4.10 -11.00
C GLN A 140 -4.41 4.17 -9.86
N LEU A 141 -3.22 3.55 -10.03
CA LEU A 141 -2.16 3.66 -9.03
C LEU A 141 -1.63 5.09 -8.93
N ALA A 142 -1.48 5.77 -10.06
CA ALA A 142 -1.06 7.18 -10.07
C ALA A 142 -2.06 8.07 -9.33
N ALA A 143 -3.36 7.76 -9.40
CA ALA A 143 -4.39 8.49 -8.68
C ALA A 143 -4.21 8.42 -7.16
N LEU A 144 -3.70 7.31 -6.62
CA LEU A 144 -3.43 7.21 -5.17
C LEU A 144 -2.39 8.23 -4.70
N ASP A 145 -1.43 8.57 -5.53
CA ASP A 145 -0.40 9.54 -5.18
C ASP A 145 -0.96 10.97 -5.04
N THR A 146 -2.12 11.25 -5.64
CA THR A 146 -2.76 12.56 -5.54
C THR A 146 -3.45 12.80 -4.21
N PHE A 147 -3.59 11.77 -3.37
CA PHE A 147 -4.27 11.85 -2.07
C PHE A 147 -3.29 11.85 -0.89
N LEU A 148 -2.09 12.28 -1.13
CA LEU A 148 -1.06 12.42 -0.09
C LEU A 148 -1.31 13.57 0.89
#